data_c34938256dc6e9af75ef0e4896ad31b3
#
_entry.id   c34938256dc6e9af75ef0e4896ad31b3
#
_cell.length_a   1.000
_cell.length_b   1.000
_cell.length_c   1.000
_cell.angle_alpha   90.00
_cell.angle_beta   90.00
_cell.angle_gamma   90.00
#
_symmetry.space_group_name_H-M   'P 1'
#
loop_
_entity.id
_entity.type
_entity.pdbx_description
1 polymer ?
#
loop_
_entity_poly.entity_id
_entity_poly.type
_entity_poly.pdbx_seq_one_letter_code
_entity_poly.pdbx_strand_id
1 'polypeptide(L)'
;MTLSQCPKTVLCIHDLPGYGRAALSVIVPVLSTLGMQAVTLPTAVLSTHTGGLGTPAKLSNPGYGPAALAHYQRLGVRFDAIYSGYLADPSQAHLVEQAFSLWPQALKLVDPVLGDGGQLYRSLGPEMVSAMKGLCARADLILPNLTEAALLLEEPMPADASPRTAEPWVIRLTELCPRVVLTGVSSGRCIGALGAERGGGSFLVKAPLQPRMYHGTGDIFGAVFLGRLLRGNVPQAAAQAAAAFVAECIRLTPPDADERLGVWLESALPQLTIRTEP
;
A
#
# COMPACT_ATOMS: atom_id res chain seq x y z
N MET A 1 11.20 -30.58 -14.67
CA MET A 1 10.07 -29.62 -14.53
C MET A 1 9.54 -29.78 -13.13
N THR A 2 9.90 -28.89 -12.21
CA THR A 2 9.32 -28.82 -10.88
C THR A 2 7.85 -28.45 -11.02
N LEU A 3 6.96 -29.17 -10.34
CA LEU A 3 5.54 -28.86 -10.26
C LEU A 3 5.40 -27.38 -9.93
N SER A 4 4.81 -26.59 -10.84
CA SER A 4 4.46 -25.20 -10.66
C SER A 4 3.63 -25.10 -9.38
N GLN A 5 4.18 -24.49 -8.34
CA GLN A 5 3.37 -24.13 -7.18
C GLN A 5 2.28 -23.17 -7.65
N CYS A 6 1.04 -23.40 -7.18
CA CYS A 6 -0.08 -22.53 -7.49
C CYS A 6 0.30 -21.08 -7.15
N PRO A 7 0.01 -20.09 -8.00
CA PRO A 7 0.30 -18.70 -7.69
C PRO A 7 -0.31 -18.30 -6.34
N LYS A 8 0.44 -17.55 -5.54
CA LYS A 8 -0.11 -16.92 -4.33
C LYS A 8 -1.27 -15.99 -4.72
N THR A 9 -2.33 -16.00 -3.94
CA THR A 9 -3.56 -15.25 -4.22
C THR A 9 -3.74 -14.13 -3.20
N VAL A 10 -3.89 -12.89 -3.69
CA VAL A 10 -4.01 -11.67 -2.86
C VAL A 10 -5.37 -11.03 -3.11
N LEU A 11 -6.17 -10.87 -2.06
CA LEU A 11 -7.38 -10.04 -2.09
C LEU A 11 -6.99 -8.58 -1.94
N CYS A 12 -7.19 -7.76 -2.99
CA CYS A 12 -6.84 -6.35 -3.03
C CYS A 12 -8.11 -5.50 -2.90
N ILE A 13 -8.26 -4.81 -1.75
CA ILE A 13 -9.43 -3.98 -1.41
C ILE A 13 -9.00 -2.51 -1.48
N HIS A 14 -9.13 -1.92 -2.67
CA HIS A 14 -8.72 -0.54 -3.00
C HIS A 14 -9.68 0.07 -3.99
N ASP A 15 -9.57 1.37 -4.28
CA ASP A 15 -10.25 1.98 -5.42
C ASP A 15 -9.63 1.55 -6.76
N LEU A 16 -10.41 1.72 -7.82
CA LEU A 16 -10.00 1.46 -9.20
C LEU A 16 -10.12 2.74 -10.03
N PRO A 17 -9.06 3.54 -10.19
CA PRO A 17 -9.06 4.65 -11.12
C PRO A 17 -8.91 4.15 -12.57
N GLY A 18 -9.70 4.72 -13.47
CA GLY A 18 -9.63 4.40 -14.90
C GLY A 18 -8.44 5.07 -15.59
N TYR A 19 -8.22 6.37 -15.33
CA TYR A 19 -7.11 7.13 -15.90
C TYR A 19 -6.16 7.63 -14.82
N GLY A 20 -4.87 7.44 -15.05
CA GLY A 20 -3.82 7.65 -14.07
C GLY A 20 -3.40 6.35 -13.37
N ARG A 21 -2.19 6.35 -12.81
CA ARG A 21 -1.53 5.14 -12.25
C ARG A 21 -1.50 5.22 -10.73
N ALA A 22 -2.54 4.68 -10.09
CA ALA A 22 -2.67 4.59 -8.64
C ALA A 22 -3.56 3.40 -8.26
N ALA A 23 -3.56 2.99 -7.02
CA ALA A 23 -4.41 1.96 -6.45
C ALA A 23 -4.43 0.66 -7.29
N LEU A 24 -5.59 0.06 -7.56
CA LEU A 24 -5.68 -1.21 -8.28
C LEU A 24 -5.05 -1.17 -9.68
N SER A 25 -5.01 -0.01 -10.35
CA SER A 25 -4.40 0.09 -11.68
C SER A 25 -2.87 -0.13 -11.69
N VAL A 26 -2.19 0.02 -10.56
CA VAL A 26 -0.76 -0.31 -10.39
C VAL A 26 -0.53 -1.57 -9.56
N ILE A 27 -1.37 -1.83 -8.55
CA ILE A 27 -1.24 -3.01 -7.69
C ILE A 27 -1.36 -4.31 -8.50
N VAL A 28 -2.37 -4.38 -9.37
CA VAL A 28 -2.63 -5.59 -10.18
C VAL A 28 -1.45 -5.94 -11.10
N PRO A 29 -0.94 -5.05 -11.97
CA PRO A 29 0.19 -5.39 -12.83
C PRO A 29 1.47 -5.69 -12.05
N VAL A 30 1.73 -5.02 -10.92
CA VAL A 30 2.90 -5.30 -10.07
C VAL A 30 2.83 -6.70 -9.46
N LEU A 31 1.72 -7.06 -8.81
CA LEU A 31 1.55 -8.39 -8.22
C LEU A 31 1.57 -9.49 -9.28
N SER A 32 0.91 -9.27 -10.43
CA SER A 32 0.92 -10.24 -11.54
C SER A 32 2.33 -10.46 -12.09
N THR A 33 3.12 -9.40 -12.24
CA THR A 33 4.53 -9.50 -12.67
C THR A 33 5.40 -10.25 -11.65
N LEU A 34 5.06 -10.17 -10.36
CA LEU A 34 5.69 -10.94 -9.30
C LEU A 34 5.16 -12.38 -9.18
N GLY A 35 4.29 -12.82 -10.10
CA GLY A 35 3.77 -14.19 -10.18
C GLY A 35 2.63 -14.47 -9.22
N MET A 36 1.85 -13.46 -8.82
CA MET A 36 0.70 -13.59 -7.93
C MET A 36 -0.60 -13.33 -8.65
N GLN A 37 -1.68 -13.97 -8.20
CA GLN A 37 -3.03 -13.65 -8.61
C GLN A 37 -3.58 -12.53 -7.74
N ALA A 38 -3.73 -11.32 -8.28
CA ALA A 38 -4.44 -10.22 -7.64
C ALA A 38 -5.94 -10.38 -7.88
N VAL A 39 -6.71 -10.60 -6.82
CA VAL A 39 -8.18 -10.63 -6.84
C VAL A 39 -8.68 -9.28 -6.38
N THR A 40 -9.32 -8.53 -7.26
CA THR A 40 -9.72 -7.14 -6.99
C THR A 40 -11.09 -7.06 -6.34
N LEU A 41 -11.20 -6.26 -5.29
CA LEU A 41 -12.44 -5.85 -4.64
C LEU A 41 -12.50 -4.33 -4.58
N PRO A 42 -13.02 -3.65 -5.62
CA PRO A 42 -13.02 -2.20 -5.70
C PRO A 42 -13.90 -1.56 -4.62
N THR A 43 -13.32 -0.63 -3.84
CA THR A 43 -14.05 0.22 -2.88
C THR A 43 -14.83 1.32 -3.59
N ALA A 44 -14.32 1.78 -4.72
CA ALA A 44 -14.97 2.65 -5.68
C ALA A 44 -14.34 2.45 -7.06
N VAL A 45 -15.12 2.67 -8.13
CA VAL A 45 -14.58 2.83 -9.48
C VAL A 45 -14.62 4.31 -9.82
N LEU A 46 -13.48 4.87 -10.19
CA LEU A 46 -13.28 6.28 -10.44
C LEU A 46 -12.84 6.51 -11.88
N SER A 47 -13.30 7.61 -12.52
CA SER A 47 -12.80 7.96 -13.87
C SER A 47 -11.31 8.32 -13.85
N THR A 48 -10.83 8.91 -12.74
CA THR A 48 -9.42 9.19 -12.46
C THR A 48 -9.18 9.00 -10.96
N HIS A 49 -7.93 8.91 -10.50
CA HIS A 49 -7.67 9.06 -9.07
C HIS A 49 -7.97 10.51 -8.60
N THR A 50 -8.02 10.74 -7.29
CA THR A 50 -8.44 12.02 -6.70
C THR A 50 -7.33 13.07 -6.61
N GLY A 51 -6.10 12.74 -6.99
CA GLY A 51 -4.92 13.61 -6.87
C GLY A 51 -4.75 14.55 -8.06
N GLY A 52 -5.24 15.80 -7.99
CA GLY A 52 -4.89 16.86 -8.92
C GLY A 52 -5.58 16.84 -10.29
N LEU A 53 -6.48 15.89 -10.57
CA LEU A 53 -7.20 15.76 -11.85
C LEU A 53 -8.66 16.23 -11.79
N GLY A 54 -9.01 17.04 -10.80
CA GLY A 54 -10.39 17.51 -10.59
C GLY A 54 -11.26 16.50 -9.85
N THR A 55 -12.58 16.61 -10.00
CA THR A 55 -13.54 15.70 -9.35
C THR A 55 -13.87 14.54 -10.30
N PRO A 56 -13.46 13.30 -9.98
CA PRO A 56 -13.74 12.15 -10.85
C PRO A 56 -15.22 11.78 -10.83
N ALA A 57 -15.70 11.22 -11.95
CA ALA A 57 -16.94 10.44 -11.93
C ALA A 57 -16.71 9.21 -11.03
N LYS A 58 -17.68 8.89 -10.18
CA LYS A 58 -17.58 7.83 -9.17
C LYS A 58 -18.75 6.85 -9.29
N LEU A 59 -18.42 5.57 -9.38
CA LEU A 59 -19.37 4.48 -9.18
C LEU A 59 -19.04 3.81 -7.84
N SER A 60 -20.03 3.76 -6.96
CA SER A 60 -19.96 3.07 -5.67
C SER A 60 -21.17 2.15 -5.55
N ASN A 61 -20.93 0.89 -5.14
CA ASN A 61 -22.00 -0.08 -4.88
C ASN A 61 -21.73 -0.75 -3.51
N PRO A 62 -22.36 -0.28 -2.44
CA PRO A 62 -22.14 -0.81 -1.09
C PRO A 62 -22.48 -2.30 -0.96
N GLY A 63 -23.42 -2.81 -1.77
CA GLY A 63 -23.80 -4.21 -1.76
C GLY A 63 -22.83 -5.16 -2.44
N TYR A 64 -21.97 -4.66 -3.34
CA TYR A 64 -21.06 -5.48 -4.12
C TYR A 64 -20.03 -6.19 -3.23
N GLY A 65 -19.36 -5.45 -2.37
CA GLY A 65 -18.28 -5.99 -1.51
C GLY A 65 -18.73 -7.19 -0.67
N PRO A 66 -19.77 -7.07 0.17
CA PRO A 66 -20.27 -8.19 0.95
C PRO A 66 -20.73 -9.38 0.09
N ALA A 67 -21.38 -9.11 -1.04
CA ALA A 67 -21.83 -10.16 -1.97
C ALA A 67 -20.65 -10.91 -2.59
N ALA A 68 -19.58 -10.19 -2.97
CA ALA A 68 -18.36 -10.78 -3.52
C ALA A 68 -17.65 -11.65 -2.48
N LEU A 69 -17.47 -11.17 -1.23
CA LEU A 69 -16.85 -11.96 -0.15
C LEU A 69 -17.64 -13.25 0.11
N ALA A 70 -18.99 -13.16 0.21
CA ALA A 70 -19.85 -14.32 0.36
C ALA A 70 -19.74 -15.30 -0.83
N HIS A 71 -19.57 -14.79 -2.04
CA HIS A 71 -19.37 -15.62 -3.22
C HIS A 71 -18.01 -16.35 -3.19
N TYR A 72 -16.93 -15.64 -2.88
CA TYR A 72 -15.60 -16.26 -2.74
C TYR A 72 -15.56 -17.33 -1.66
N GLN A 73 -16.26 -17.11 -0.55
CA GLN A 73 -16.41 -18.11 0.51
C GLN A 73 -17.11 -19.38 -0.01
N ARG A 74 -18.24 -19.24 -0.71
CA ARG A 74 -18.96 -20.40 -1.31
C ARG A 74 -18.13 -21.16 -2.32
N LEU A 75 -17.25 -20.48 -3.07
CA LEU A 75 -16.31 -21.09 -4.01
C LEU A 75 -15.13 -21.76 -3.32
N GLY A 76 -14.96 -21.61 -2.00
CA GLY A 76 -13.82 -22.13 -1.27
C GLY A 76 -12.50 -21.43 -1.61
N VAL A 77 -12.54 -20.19 -2.09
CA VAL A 77 -11.33 -19.41 -2.42
C VAL A 77 -10.51 -19.24 -1.17
N ARG A 78 -9.20 -19.43 -1.30
CA ARG A 78 -8.21 -19.16 -0.25
C ARG A 78 -7.35 -17.99 -0.66
N PHE A 79 -7.11 -17.08 0.27
CA PHE A 79 -6.19 -15.96 0.07
C PHE A 79 -4.95 -16.15 0.91
N ASP A 80 -3.77 -15.91 0.32
CA ASP A 80 -2.48 -15.88 1.04
C ASP A 80 -2.28 -14.54 1.75
N ALA A 81 -2.87 -13.46 1.19
CA ALA A 81 -2.88 -12.14 1.81
C ALA A 81 -4.16 -11.38 1.47
N ILE A 82 -4.49 -10.42 2.33
CA ILE A 82 -5.50 -9.37 2.12
C ILE A 82 -4.75 -8.04 2.20
N TYR A 83 -4.82 -7.26 1.14
CA TYR A 83 -4.19 -5.95 1.04
C TYR A 83 -5.27 -4.89 0.88
N SER A 84 -5.42 -4.04 1.87
CA SER A 84 -6.40 -2.96 1.93
C SER A 84 -5.70 -1.60 1.87
N GLY A 85 -6.27 -0.65 1.13
CA GLY A 85 -5.80 0.72 1.04
C GLY A 85 -6.94 1.74 1.09
N TYR A 86 -7.12 2.58 0.07
CA TYR A 86 -8.11 3.64 0.08
C TYR A 86 -9.54 3.11 0.25
N LEU A 87 -10.22 3.64 1.26
CA LEU A 87 -11.64 3.44 1.53
C LEU A 87 -12.39 4.74 1.22
N ALA A 88 -13.46 4.63 0.44
CA ALA A 88 -14.24 5.79 0.00
C ALA A 88 -15.33 6.20 1.03
N ASP A 89 -15.56 5.37 2.04
CA ASP A 89 -16.54 5.54 3.11
C ASP A 89 -16.12 4.75 4.37
N PRO A 90 -16.29 5.29 5.59
CA PRO A 90 -15.92 4.60 6.84
C PRO A 90 -16.56 3.23 7.01
N SER A 91 -17.78 3.01 6.50
CA SER A 91 -18.46 1.71 6.57
C SER A 91 -17.72 0.60 5.83
N GLN A 92 -16.86 0.95 4.87
CA GLN A 92 -16.02 -0.03 4.16
C GLN A 92 -14.92 -0.64 5.04
N ALA A 93 -14.61 -0.03 6.19
CA ALA A 93 -13.77 -0.67 7.19
C ALA A 93 -14.37 -2.00 7.67
N HIS A 94 -15.69 -2.07 7.86
CA HIS A 94 -16.38 -3.32 8.22
C HIS A 94 -16.27 -4.39 7.13
N LEU A 95 -16.22 -4.00 5.84
CA LEU A 95 -15.99 -4.94 4.74
C LEU A 95 -14.60 -5.57 4.85
N VAL A 96 -13.58 -4.77 5.14
CA VAL A 96 -12.21 -5.26 5.34
C VAL A 96 -12.13 -6.16 6.58
N GLU A 97 -12.76 -5.78 7.68
CA GLU A 97 -12.86 -6.61 8.90
C GLU A 97 -13.55 -7.95 8.65
N GLN A 98 -14.61 -7.93 7.83
CA GLN A 98 -15.27 -9.16 7.40
C GLN A 98 -14.34 -10.05 6.60
N ALA A 99 -13.57 -9.49 5.67
CA ALA A 99 -12.55 -10.25 4.92
C ALA A 99 -11.48 -10.84 5.85
N PHE A 100 -10.98 -10.09 6.83
CA PHE A 100 -10.02 -10.58 7.84
C PHE A 100 -10.60 -11.75 8.66
N SER A 101 -11.87 -11.71 8.95
CA SER A 101 -12.57 -12.76 9.73
C SER A 101 -12.82 -14.01 8.90
N LEU A 102 -13.15 -13.87 7.61
CA LEU A 102 -13.40 -14.98 6.69
C LEU A 102 -12.12 -15.74 6.32
N TRP A 103 -10.98 -15.03 6.25
CA TRP A 103 -9.68 -15.63 5.94
C TRP A 103 -8.63 -15.31 7.02
N PRO A 104 -8.78 -15.88 8.23
CA PRO A 104 -7.91 -15.54 9.37
C PRO A 104 -6.45 -15.90 9.16
N GLN A 105 -6.14 -16.85 8.26
CA GLN A 105 -4.78 -17.30 7.96
C GLN A 105 -4.08 -16.43 6.90
N ALA A 106 -4.82 -15.56 6.19
CA ALA A 106 -4.24 -14.64 5.24
C ALA A 106 -3.43 -13.56 5.96
N LEU A 107 -2.27 -13.19 5.40
CA LEU A 107 -1.49 -12.04 5.86
C LEU A 107 -2.32 -10.75 5.64
N LYS A 108 -2.59 -10.01 6.70
CA LYS A 108 -3.39 -8.77 6.67
C LYS A 108 -2.47 -7.57 6.59
N LEU A 109 -2.44 -6.93 5.43
CA LEU A 109 -1.69 -5.71 5.18
C LEU A 109 -2.68 -4.55 4.99
N VAL A 110 -2.50 -3.49 5.78
CA VAL A 110 -3.27 -2.24 5.65
C VAL A 110 -2.32 -1.11 5.27
N ASP A 111 -2.60 -0.48 4.14
CA ASP A 111 -2.08 0.82 3.77
C ASP A 111 -3.12 1.85 4.24
N PRO A 112 -2.84 2.64 5.30
CA PRO A 112 -3.86 3.48 5.93
C PRO A 112 -4.04 4.79 5.16
N VAL A 113 -4.45 4.71 3.89
CA VAL A 113 -4.58 5.84 2.97
C VAL A 113 -5.53 6.90 3.52
N LEU A 114 -4.96 7.87 4.24
CA LEU A 114 -5.69 8.96 4.91
C LEU A 114 -5.29 10.33 4.39
N GLY A 115 -4.02 10.55 4.07
CA GLY A 115 -3.54 11.88 3.72
C GLY A 115 -2.08 11.91 3.30
N ASP A 116 -1.64 13.08 2.86
CA ASP A 116 -0.25 13.36 2.48
C ASP A 116 0.09 14.84 2.73
N GLY A 117 1.40 15.16 2.82
CA GLY A 117 1.88 16.52 3.02
C GLY A 117 1.35 17.20 4.31
N GLY A 118 1.07 16.41 5.36
CA GLY A 118 0.55 16.88 6.64
C GLY A 118 -0.96 17.16 6.63
N GLN A 119 -1.69 16.77 5.60
CA GLN A 119 -3.11 17.03 5.48
C GLN A 119 -3.91 15.76 5.19
N LEU A 120 -5.08 15.64 5.84
CA LEU A 120 -6.08 14.65 5.49
C LEU A 120 -6.60 14.92 4.06
N TYR A 121 -6.85 13.86 3.28
CA TYR A 121 -7.45 14.02 1.96
C TYR A 121 -8.83 14.68 2.06
N ARG A 122 -9.13 15.62 1.17
CA ARG A 122 -10.37 16.42 1.18
C ARG A 122 -11.67 15.59 1.13
N SER A 123 -11.59 14.38 0.62
CA SER A 123 -12.71 13.45 0.55
C SER A 123 -12.97 12.68 1.84
N LEU A 124 -12.11 12.82 2.86
CA LEU A 124 -12.16 12.04 4.09
C LEU A 124 -12.43 12.95 5.29
N GLY A 125 -13.15 12.43 6.28
CA GLY A 125 -13.42 13.07 7.56
C GLY A 125 -12.70 12.38 8.73
N PRO A 126 -12.78 12.93 9.94
CA PRO A 126 -12.16 12.36 11.14
C PRO A 126 -12.69 10.96 11.49
N GLU A 127 -13.91 10.64 11.11
CA GLU A 127 -14.52 9.31 11.26
C GLU A 127 -13.75 8.24 10.46
N MET A 128 -13.16 8.60 9.31
CA MET A 128 -12.31 7.69 8.54
C MET A 128 -11.00 7.41 9.28
N VAL A 129 -10.42 8.40 9.96
CA VAL A 129 -9.20 8.20 10.76
C VAL A 129 -9.46 7.16 11.86
N SER A 130 -10.59 7.28 12.55
CA SER A 130 -10.99 6.33 13.61
C SER A 130 -11.23 4.92 13.04
N ALA A 131 -11.92 4.81 11.90
CA ALA A 131 -12.16 3.54 11.23
C ALA A 131 -10.86 2.88 10.78
N MET A 132 -9.96 3.64 10.18
CA MET A 132 -8.66 3.16 9.70
C MET A 132 -7.76 2.74 10.86
N LYS A 133 -7.75 3.48 11.98
CA LYS A 133 -7.03 3.12 13.21
C LYS A 133 -7.52 1.75 13.75
N GLY A 134 -8.84 1.51 13.72
CA GLY A 134 -9.43 0.22 14.07
C GLY A 134 -8.95 -0.92 13.16
N LEU A 135 -8.86 -0.69 11.85
CA LEU A 135 -8.31 -1.67 10.90
C LEU A 135 -6.83 -1.96 11.14
N CYS A 136 -6.02 -0.91 11.36
CA CYS A 136 -4.61 -1.05 11.66
C CYS A 136 -4.37 -1.92 12.90
N ALA A 137 -5.21 -1.80 13.92
CA ALA A 137 -5.13 -2.62 15.14
C ALA A 137 -5.41 -4.12 14.89
N ARG A 138 -6.07 -4.46 13.78
CA ARG A 138 -6.40 -5.84 13.38
C ARG A 138 -5.51 -6.38 12.28
N ALA A 139 -4.59 -5.58 11.76
CA ALA A 139 -3.65 -5.94 10.73
C ALA A 139 -2.44 -6.70 11.31
N ASP A 140 -1.77 -7.47 10.46
CA ASP A 140 -0.46 -8.06 10.75
C ASP A 140 0.69 -7.11 10.41
N LEU A 141 0.43 -6.16 9.50
CA LEU A 141 1.38 -5.18 9.02
C LEU A 141 0.68 -3.94 8.48
N ILE A 142 1.24 -2.75 8.74
CA ILE A 142 0.77 -1.47 8.21
C ILE A 142 1.88 -0.71 7.48
N LEU A 143 1.49 0.08 6.45
CA LEU A 143 2.39 0.86 5.61
C LEU A 143 2.08 2.36 5.64
N PRO A 144 2.05 3.04 6.79
CA PRO A 144 1.75 4.46 6.83
C PRO A 144 2.87 5.29 6.19
N ASN A 145 2.50 6.45 5.61
CA ASN A 145 3.40 7.58 5.42
C ASN A 145 3.47 8.43 6.71
N LEU A 146 4.30 9.50 6.72
CA LEU A 146 4.44 10.35 7.90
C LEU A 146 3.15 11.07 8.29
N THR A 147 2.33 11.48 7.34
CA THR A 147 1.03 12.12 7.60
C THR A 147 0.06 11.15 8.27
N GLU A 148 0.00 9.95 7.75
CA GLU A 148 -0.83 8.87 8.28
C GLU A 148 -0.37 8.42 9.66
N ALA A 149 0.94 8.34 9.86
CA ALA A 149 1.51 8.07 11.18
C ALA A 149 1.10 9.14 12.21
N ALA A 150 1.15 10.43 11.84
CA ALA A 150 0.69 11.53 12.67
C ALA A 150 -0.79 11.39 13.05
N LEU A 151 -1.64 11.08 12.06
CA LEU A 151 -3.07 10.89 12.26
C LEU A 151 -3.38 9.68 13.15
N LEU A 152 -2.69 8.55 12.93
CA LEU A 152 -2.88 7.34 13.74
C LEU A 152 -2.41 7.50 15.18
N LEU A 153 -1.33 8.28 15.40
CA LEU A 153 -0.79 8.60 16.74
C LEU A 153 -1.50 9.78 17.40
N GLU A 154 -2.35 10.51 16.67
CA GLU A 154 -3.02 11.73 17.13
C GLU A 154 -2.01 12.81 17.56
N GLU A 155 -0.94 12.96 16.78
CA GLU A 155 0.14 13.90 17.01
C GLU A 155 0.29 14.91 15.85
N PRO A 156 0.83 16.10 16.14
CA PRO A 156 1.18 17.04 15.08
C PRO A 156 2.29 16.45 14.20
N MET A 157 2.31 16.86 12.93
CA MET A 157 3.39 16.48 12.00
C MET A 157 4.76 16.79 12.58
N PRO A 158 5.74 15.89 12.41
CA PRO A 158 7.10 16.12 12.87
C PRO A 158 7.76 17.26 12.08
N ALA A 159 8.78 17.88 12.67
CA ALA A 159 9.50 18.97 12.03
C ALA A 159 10.25 18.57 10.75
N ASP A 160 10.63 17.30 10.65
CA ASP A 160 11.31 16.73 9.49
C ASP A 160 10.97 15.23 9.33
N ALA A 161 11.34 14.68 8.17
CA ALA A 161 11.15 13.28 7.82
C ALA A 161 12.43 12.43 8.08
N SER A 162 13.34 12.86 8.95
CA SER A 162 14.58 12.14 9.19
C SER A 162 14.36 10.81 9.92
N PRO A 163 15.25 9.82 9.76
CA PRO A 163 15.17 8.58 10.53
C PRO A 163 15.13 8.80 12.04
N ARG A 164 15.86 9.81 12.53
CA ARG A 164 15.91 10.14 13.97
C ARG A 164 14.54 10.58 14.49
N THR A 165 13.82 11.37 13.70
CA THR A 165 12.47 11.84 14.04
C THR A 165 11.42 10.75 13.86
N ALA A 166 11.57 9.92 12.83
CA ALA A 166 10.61 8.88 12.48
C ALA A 166 10.69 7.63 13.39
N GLU A 167 11.87 7.29 13.92
CA GLU A 167 12.08 6.04 14.68
C GLU A 167 11.20 5.93 15.94
N PRO A 168 11.05 6.93 16.79
CA PRO A 168 10.14 6.86 17.94
C PRO A 168 8.68 6.62 17.52
N TRP A 169 8.26 7.16 16.39
CA TRP A 169 6.90 6.99 15.86
C TRP A 169 6.67 5.56 15.36
N VAL A 170 7.60 5.01 14.61
CA VAL A 170 7.51 3.62 14.14
C VAL A 170 7.43 2.66 15.33
N ILE A 171 8.25 2.86 16.36
CA ILE A 171 8.23 2.04 17.58
C ILE A 171 6.86 2.14 18.26
N ARG A 172 6.30 3.34 18.45
CA ARG A 172 4.98 3.53 19.06
C ARG A 172 3.84 2.93 18.22
N LEU A 173 3.93 3.03 16.89
CA LEU A 173 2.96 2.38 16.01
C LEU A 173 2.98 0.85 16.13
N THR A 174 4.07 0.24 16.62
CA THR A 174 4.07 -1.21 16.91
C THR A 174 3.16 -1.58 18.08
N GLU A 175 2.73 -0.63 18.92
CA GLU A 175 1.71 -0.86 19.94
C GLU A 175 0.32 -1.05 19.30
N LEU A 176 0.08 -0.39 18.17
CA LEU A 176 -1.15 -0.52 17.39
C LEU A 176 -1.14 -1.78 16.51
N CYS A 177 -0.08 -1.98 15.73
CA CYS A 177 0.06 -3.10 14.79
C CYS A 177 1.40 -3.80 15.00
N PRO A 178 1.49 -5.15 14.97
CA PRO A 178 2.73 -5.88 15.26
C PRO A 178 3.91 -5.50 14.39
N ARG A 179 3.67 -5.15 13.12
CA ARG A 179 4.71 -4.77 12.16
C ARG A 179 4.34 -3.48 11.45
N VAL A 180 5.28 -2.57 11.37
CA VAL A 180 5.11 -1.24 10.77
C VAL A 180 6.24 -0.98 9.79
N VAL A 181 5.91 -0.45 8.61
CA VAL A 181 6.90 0.08 7.67
C VAL A 181 6.46 1.49 7.28
N LEU A 182 7.05 2.48 7.93
CA LEU A 182 6.80 3.90 7.68
C LEU A 182 7.53 4.35 6.42
N THR A 183 6.79 4.82 5.44
CA THR A 183 7.31 5.28 4.15
C THR A 183 7.59 6.79 4.15
N GLY A 184 8.34 7.27 3.16
CA GLY A 184 8.64 8.70 3.01
C GLY A 184 9.73 9.23 3.96
N VAL A 185 10.48 8.34 4.61
CA VAL A 185 11.60 8.74 5.49
C VAL A 185 12.77 9.21 4.65
N SER A 186 13.21 10.46 4.88
CA SER A 186 14.28 11.11 4.12
C SER A 186 15.59 11.14 4.90
N SER A 187 16.71 10.92 4.21
CA SER A 187 18.05 10.92 4.80
C SER A 187 19.07 11.50 3.81
N GLY A 188 19.32 12.79 3.89
CA GLY A 188 20.20 13.50 2.98
C GLY A 188 19.67 13.45 1.53
N ARG A 189 20.40 12.81 0.62
CA ARG A 189 20.01 12.63 -0.80
C ARG A 189 19.24 11.33 -1.07
N CYS A 190 18.70 10.71 -0.02
CA CYS A 190 17.96 9.46 -0.10
C CYS A 190 16.56 9.63 0.50
N ILE A 191 15.64 8.83 0.00
CA ILE A 191 14.31 8.60 0.57
C ILE A 191 14.11 7.09 0.71
N GLY A 192 13.29 6.66 1.66
CA GLY A 192 13.05 5.23 1.85
C GLY A 192 11.99 4.95 2.89
N ALA A 193 12.18 3.88 3.63
CA ALA A 193 11.26 3.45 4.66
C ALA A 193 11.99 2.98 5.93
N LEU A 194 11.35 3.20 7.06
CA LEU A 194 11.79 2.76 8.38
C LEU A 194 10.80 1.71 8.88
N GLY A 195 11.26 0.49 9.11
CA GLY A 195 10.42 -0.57 9.62
C GLY A 195 10.76 -0.95 11.05
N ALA A 196 9.76 -1.43 11.81
CA ALA A 196 9.94 -2.05 13.12
C ALA A 196 8.92 -3.16 13.36
N GLU A 197 9.28 -4.07 14.25
CA GLU A 197 8.43 -5.15 14.74
C GLU A 197 8.30 -5.05 16.25
N ARG A 198 7.12 -5.33 16.80
CA ARG A 198 6.84 -5.29 18.24
C ARG A 198 7.78 -6.22 18.99
N GLY A 199 8.55 -5.67 19.94
CA GLY A 199 9.54 -6.41 20.69
C GLY A 199 10.78 -6.83 19.89
N GLY A 200 10.91 -6.39 18.64
CA GLY A 200 12.04 -6.64 17.76
C GLY A 200 12.88 -5.38 17.50
N GLY A 201 13.76 -5.48 16.51
CA GLY A 201 14.58 -4.36 16.05
C GLY A 201 13.88 -3.48 15.02
N SER A 202 14.49 -2.33 14.72
CA SER A 202 14.15 -1.47 13.58
C SER A 202 15.12 -1.71 12.42
N PHE A 203 14.69 -1.35 11.21
CA PHE A 203 15.54 -1.33 10.02
C PHE A 203 15.24 -0.10 9.16
N LEU A 204 16.25 0.43 8.51
CA LEU A 204 16.13 1.53 7.57
C LEU A 204 16.55 1.07 6.17
N VAL A 205 15.71 1.33 5.18
CA VAL A 205 16.04 1.12 3.76
C VAL A 205 16.05 2.46 3.03
N LYS A 206 16.89 2.56 2.00
CA LYS A 206 17.13 3.81 1.28
C LYS A 206 17.20 3.57 -0.22
N ALA A 207 16.65 4.53 -0.98
CA ALA A 207 16.82 4.66 -2.42
C ALA A 207 17.21 6.11 -2.75
N PRO A 208 17.84 6.38 -3.89
CA PRO A 208 18.13 7.75 -4.30
C PRO A 208 16.86 8.60 -4.37
N LEU A 209 16.90 9.78 -3.72
CA LEU A 209 15.80 10.75 -3.83
C LEU A 209 15.71 11.22 -5.29
N GLN A 210 14.54 11.07 -5.86
CA GLN A 210 14.22 11.56 -7.20
C GLN A 210 13.71 13.00 -7.13
N PRO A 211 13.94 13.83 -8.18
CA PRO A 211 13.61 15.25 -8.15
C PRO A 211 12.10 15.54 -8.21
N ARG A 212 11.29 14.51 -8.43
CA ARG A 212 9.84 14.62 -8.64
C ARG A 212 9.08 13.66 -7.76
N MET A 213 7.87 14.06 -7.39
CA MET A 213 6.92 13.24 -6.66
C MET A 213 5.74 12.89 -7.57
N TYR A 214 5.24 11.68 -7.44
CA TYR A 214 4.14 11.17 -8.25
C TYR A 214 3.10 10.47 -7.39
N HIS A 215 1.84 10.61 -7.79
CA HIS A 215 0.77 9.81 -7.19
C HIS A 215 0.95 8.32 -7.48
N GLY A 216 0.45 7.45 -6.60
CA GLY A 216 0.49 5.99 -6.75
C GLY A 216 1.82 5.31 -6.42
N THR A 217 2.86 6.08 -6.04
CA THR A 217 4.16 5.49 -5.63
C THR A 217 4.05 4.69 -4.34
N GLY A 218 3.15 5.06 -3.41
CA GLY A 218 2.81 4.30 -2.21
C GLY A 218 2.20 2.94 -2.56
N ASP A 219 1.22 2.91 -3.48
CA ASP A 219 0.59 1.68 -3.95
C ASP A 219 1.60 0.73 -4.62
N ILE A 220 2.51 1.28 -5.43
CA ILE A 220 3.60 0.50 -6.06
C ILE A 220 4.52 -0.06 -4.99
N PHE A 221 4.93 0.76 -3.99
CA PHE A 221 5.75 0.30 -2.87
C PHE A 221 5.06 -0.85 -2.14
N GLY A 222 3.79 -0.68 -1.75
CA GLY A 222 3.01 -1.68 -1.03
C GLY A 222 2.86 -2.99 -1.81
N ALA A 223 2.58 -2.91 -3.11
CA ALA A 223 2.44 -4.08 -3.97
C ALA A 223 3.76 -4.85 -4.12
N VAL A 224 4.89 -4.16 -4.37
CA VAL A 224 6.21 -4.81 -4.46
C VAL A 224 6.60 -5.40 -3.11
N PHE A 225 6.43 -4.65 -2.03
CA PHE A 225 6.75 -5.10 -0.68
C PHE A 225 5.98 -6.37 -0.31
N LEU A 226 4.65 -6.37 -0.49
CA LEU A 226 3.80 -7.55 -0.24
C LEU A 226 4.22 -8.73 -1.12
N GLY A 227 4.41 -8.50 -2.41
CA GLY A 227 4.81 -9.52 -3.34
C GLY A 227 6.13 -10.19 -2.95
N ARG A 228 7.11 -9.41 -2.49
CA ARG A 228 8.41 -9.93 -2.01
C ARG A 228 8.25 -10.70 -0.69
N LEU A 229 7.43 -10.22 0.25
CA LEU A 229 7.13 -10.97 1.48
C LEU A 229 6.52 -12.34 1.19
N LEU A 230 5.52 -12.40 0.28
CA LEU A 230 4.87 -13.65 -0.11
C LEU A 230 5.82 -14.62 -0.84
N ARG A 231 6.91 -14.12 -1.40
CA ARG A 231 8.01 -14.93 -1.96
C ARG A 231 9.06 -15.36 -0.94
N GLY A 232 8.86 -15.02 0.35
CA GLY A 232 9.74 -15.45 1.45
C GLY A 232 10.87 -14.48 1.79
N ASN A 233 10.90 -13.27 1.20
CA ASN A 233 11.89 -12.28 1.62
C ASN A 233 11.59 -11.77 3.04
N VAL A 234 12.64 -11.48 3.80
CA VAL A 234 12.50 -10.79 5.08
C VAL A 234 12.02 -9.34 4.88
N PRO A 235 11.32 -8.73 5.85
CA PRO A 235 10.71 -7.39 5.69
C PRO A 235 11.69 -6.32 5.21
N GLN A 236 12.92 -6.30 5.72
CA GLN A 236 13.93 -5.33 5.28
C GLN A 236 14.30 -5.49 3.80
N ALA A 237 14.51 -6.73 3.33
CA ALA A 237 14.83 -6.98 1.92
C ALA A 237 13.65 -6.65 1.00
N ALA A 238 12.42 -6.98 1.42
CA ALA A 238 11.21 -6.63 0.69
C ALA A 238 11.02 -5.11 0.56
N ALA A 239 11.22 -4.37 1.66
CA ALA A 239 11.15 -2.91 1.68
C ALA A 239 12.25 -2.26 0.82
N GLN A 240 13.48 -2.80 0.87
CA GLN A 240 14.59 -2.31 0.02
C GLN A 240 14.28 -2.50 -1.46
N ALA A 241 13.75 -3.66 -1.84
CA ALA A 241 13.32 -3.94 -3.22
C ALA A 241 12.20 -2.99 -3.67
N ALA A 242 11.22 -2.73 -2.81
CA ALA A 242 10.12 -1.81 -3.07
C ALA A 242 10.62 -0.37 -3.27
N ALA A 243 11.46 0.14 -2.36
CA ALA A 243 12.04 1.48 -2.48
C ALA A 243 12.88 1.65 -3.75
N ALA A 244 13.71 0.65 -4.08
CA ALA A 244 14.52 0.66 -5.30
C ALA A 244 13.65 0.64 -6.56
N PHE A 245 12.56 -0.14 -6.57
CA PHE A 245 11.66 -0.20 -7.72
C PHE A 245 10.88 1.09 -7.94
N VAL A 246 10.38 1.72 -6.86
CA VAL A 246 9.74 3.04 -6.95
C VAL A 246 10.69 4.09 -7.51
N ALA A 247 11.93 4.14 -7.01
CA ALA A 247 12.95 5.06 -7.54
C ALA A 247 13.22 4.83 -9.03
N GLU A 248 13.23 3.58 -9.48
CA GLU A 248 13.40 3.20 -10.88
C GLU A 248 12.20 3.60 -11.75
N CYS A 249 10.96 3.42 -11.25
CA CYS A 249 9.76 3.91 -11.95
C CYS A 249 9.84 5.42 -12.19
N ILE A 250 10.25 6.19 -11.17
CA ILE A 250 10.39 7.64 -11.29
C ILE A 250 11.50 7.99 -12.30
N ARG A 251 12.64 7.31 -12.23
CA ARG A 251 13.79 7.54 -13.14
C ARG A 251 13.44 7.26 -14.60
N LEU A 252 12.61 6.27 -14.88
CA LEU A 252 12.16 5.90 -16.23
C LEU A 252 11.02 6.76 -16.75
N THR A 253 10.37 7.53 -15.87
CA THR A 253 9.33 8.47 -16.27
C THR A 253 9.95 9.70 -16.89
N PRO A 254 9.59 10.07 -18.14
CA PRO A 254 10.14 11.25 -18.82
C PRO A 254 9.99 12.54 -18.02
N PRO A 255 10.97 13.47 -18.11
CA PRO A 255 10.93 14.71 -17.33
C PRO A 255 9.75 15.63 -17.66
N ASP A 256 9.17 15.50 -18.83
CA ASP A 256 8.00 16.25 -19.33
C ASP A 256 6.67 15.53 -19.11
N ALA A 257 6.69 14.34 -18.51
CA ALA A 257 5.46 13.61 -18.18
C ALA A 257 4.63 14.36 -17.13
N ASP A 258 3.31 14.31 -17.27
CA ASP A 258 2.39 14.89 -16.31
C ASP A 258 2.44 14.13 -14.98
N GLU A 259 2.95 14.78 -13.94
CA GLU A 259 3.12 14.18 -12.60
C GLU A 259 1.80 13.69 -11.99
N ARG A 260 0.67 14.30 -12.39
CA ARG A 260 -0.66 13.91 -11.93
C ARG A 260 -1.08 12.52 -12.42
N LEU A 261 -0.48 12.02 -13.51
CA LEU A 261 -0.81 10.70 -14.08
C LEU A 261 -0.05 9.53 -13.46
N GLY A 262 0.79 9.81 -12.48
CA GLY A 262 1.67 8.81 -11.86
C GLY A 262 2.88 8.47 -12.73
N VAL A 263 3.69 7.54 -12.24
CA VAL A 263 4.93 7.09 -12.93
C VAL A 263 4.62 6.20 -14.13
N TRP A 264 5.52 6.14 -15.10
CA TRP A 264 5.44 5.21 -16.24
C TRP A 264 5.79 3.78 -15.79
N LEU A 265 4.85 3.15 -15.09
CA LEU A 265 4.99 1.82 -14.52
C LEU A 265 5.34 0.78 -15.60
N GLU A 266 4.72 0.90 -16.78
CA GLU A 266 4.87 -0.03 -17.89
C GLU A 266 6.33 -0.20 -18.34
N SER A 267 7.11 0.88 -18.28
CA SER A 267 8.53 0.88 -18.62
C SER A 267 9.40 0.19 -17.56
N ALA A 268 8.93 0.15 -16.32
CA ALA A 268 9.67 -0.40 -15.18
C ALA A 268 9.33 -1.88 -14.89
N LEU A 269 8.11 -2.34 -15.20
CA LEU A 269 7.63 -3.69 -14.88
C LEU A 269 8.60 -4.82 -15.28
N PRO A 270 9.26 -4.80 -16.47
CA PRO A 270 10.20 -5.87 -16.83
C PRO A 270 11.34 -6.04 -15.83
N GLN A 271 11.72 -5.00 -15.10
CA GLN A 271 12.81 -5.06 -14.13
C GLN A 271 12.44 -5.80 -12.84
N LEU A 272 11.14 -5.96 -12.54
CA LEU A 272 10.69 -6.79 -11.42
C LEU A 272 11.00 -8.27 -11.62
N THR A 273 11.03 -8.74 -12.88
CA THR A 273 11.32 -10.13 -13.24
C THR A 273 12.81 -10.43 -13.29
N ILE A 274 13.65 -9.47 -13.71
CA ILE A 274 15.08 -9.65 -13.90
C ILE A 274 15.85 -9.77 -12.57
N ARG A 275 15.34 -9.16 -11.50
CA ARG A 275 15.99 -9.14 -10.17
C ARG A 275 15.52 -10.27 -9.23
N THR A 276 15.07 -11.39 -9.77
CA THR A 276 14.49 -12.50 -8.98
C THR A 276 15.44 -13.67 -8.75
N GLU A 277 16.71 -13.56 -9.09
CA GLU A 277 17.71 -14.54 -8.68
C GLU A 277 18.38 -14.14 -7.35
N PRO A 278 18.62 -15.13 -6.46
CA PRO A 278 19.13 -14.91 -5.11
C PRO A 278 20.53 -14.35 -5.07
#